data_cd285538cfda5f5b0156c4d2dc1282a7
#
_entry.id   cd285538cfda5f5b0156c4d2dc1282a7
#
_cell.length_a   1.000
_cell.length_b   1.000
_cell.length_c   1.000
_cell.angle_alpha   90.00
_cell.angle_beta   90.00
_cell.angle_gamma   90.00
#
_symmetry.space_group_name_H-M   'P 1'
#
loop_
_entity.id
_entity.type
_entity.pdbx_description
1 polymer ?
#
loop_
_entity_poly.entity_id
_entity_poly.type
_entity_poly.pdbx_seq_one_letter_code
_entity_poly.pdbx_strand_id
1 'polypeptide(L)'
;MEKWQNFFLQRMGTDEEGRPYPVCESVSDFGIFCKSIPFKIFEKVKDPAKRSWYDEDGDDEYLPKDGLKTEAYSIKVEFGCKKIESVHDIAKYNAAVDDVREKVGSFLDFLKLGFFKLYSSYTRIGRQNVRLESVSESSKWKSDENVEYLVFEVTLKVNDPTTDVELTKNNTQS
;
A
#
# COMPACT_ATOMS: atom_id res chain seq x y z
N MET A 1 -4.56 -16.43 -13.08
CA MET A 1 -3.51 -16.56 -12.05
C MET A 1 -2.96 -15.16 -11.76
N GLU A 2 -3.11 -14.70 -10.53
CA GLU A 2 -2.57 -13.41 -10.12
C GLU A 2 -1.04 -13.50 -10.09
N LYS A 3 -0.40 -12.64 -10.87
CA LYS A 3 1.07 -12.59 -10.92
C LYS A 3 1.61 -11.61 -9.88
N TRP A 4 2.78 -11.91 -9.36
CA TRP A 4 3.55 -10.97 -8.54
C TRP A 4 3.95 -9.76 -9.37
N GLN A 5 3.74 -8.56 -8.81
CA GLN A 5 3.91 -7.28 -9.50
C GLN A 5 4.71 -6.31 -8.65
N ASN A 6 5.33 -5.36 -9.34
CA ASN A 6 5.92 -4.20 -8.68
C ASN A 6 4.87 -3.10 -8.46
N PHE A 7 5.19 -2.19 -7.57
CA PHE A 7 4.40 -1.01 -7.27
C PHE A 7 5.32 0.14 -6.89
N PHE A 8 4.77 1.35 -6.81
CA PHE A 8 5.53 2.55 -6.48
C PHE A 8 5.02 3.16 -5.19
N LEU A 9 5.94 3.72 -4.43
CA LEU A 9 5.69 4.37 -3.15
C LEU A 9 6.42 5.70 -3.11
N GLN A 10 5.82 6.68 -2.44
CA GLN A 10 6.48 7.94 -2.14
C GLN A 10 6.01 8.43 -0.76
N ARG A 11 6.95 8.64 0.15
CA ARG A 11 6.64 9.28 1.42
C ARG A 11 6.09 10.68 1.19
N MET A 12 5.01 11.04 1.86
CA MET A 12 4.42 12.36 1.77
C MET A 12 5.20 13.38 2.60
N GLY A 13 5.13 14.63 2.16
CA GLY A 13 5.85 15.72 2.79
C GLY A 13 7.16 16.05 2.09
N THR A 14 8.01 16.77 2.78
CA THR A 14 9.31 17.23 2.28
C THR A 14 10.42 16.86 3.26
N ASP A 15 11.64 16.74 2.75
CA ASP A 15 12.83 16.56 3.57
C ASP A 15 13.23 17.84 4.34
N GLU A 16 14.33 17.79 5.09
CA GLU A 16 14.84 18.92 5.85
C GLU A 16 15.23 20.13 4.98
N GLU A 17 15.47 19.90 3.69
CA GLU A 17 15.79 20.93 2.70
C GLU A 17 14.56 21.43 1.93
N GLY A 18 13.36 20.98 2.28
CA GLY A 18 12.10 21.35 1.64
C GLY A 18 11.84 20.67 0.29
N ARG A 19 12.59 19.62 -0.05
CA ARG A 19 12.41 18.85 -1.29
C ARG A 19 11.45 17.68 -1.08
N PRO A 20 10.63 17.33 -2.08
CA PRO A 20 9.81 16.13 -2.01
C PRO A 20 10.68 14.89 -1.83
N TYR A 21 10.19 13.92 -1.04
CA TYR A 21 10.87 12.64 -0.92
C TYR A 21 10.90 11.90 -2.26
N PRO A 22 11.95 11.09 -2.52
CA PRO A 22 12.06 10.37 -3.78
C PRO A 22 10.97 9.30 -3.94
N VAL A 23 10.58 9.03 -5.17
CA VAL A 23 9.71 7.91 -5.51
C VAL A 23 10.52 6.61 -5.41
N CYS A 24 10.01 5.66 -4.65
CA CYS A 24 10.60 4.34 -4.50
C CYS A 24 9.86 3.32 -5.37
N GLU A 25 10.59 2.45 -6.02
CA GLU A 25 10.04 1.26 -6.66
C GLU A 25 10.17 0.07 -5.71
N SER A 26 9.09 -0.69 -5.55
CA SER A 26 9.03 -1.77 -4.56
C SER A 26 10.12 -2.84 -4.74
N VAL A 27 10.39 -3.24 -5.98
CA VAL A 27 11.34 -4.31 -6.28
C VAL A 27 12.79 -3.81 -6.22
N SER A 28 13.10 -2.68 -6.88
CA SER A 28 14.47 -2.19 -6.94
C SER A 28 14.97 -1.61 -5.62
N ASP A 29 14.09 -1.01 -4.83
CA ASP A 29 14.46 -0.36 -3.58
C ASP A 29 14.26 -1.25 -2.34
N PHE A 30 13.28 -2.15 -2.35
CA PHE A 30 12.93 -3.00 -1.20
C PHE A 30 12.92 -4.50 -1.50
N GLY A 31 12.91 -4.92 -2.77
CA GLY A 31 12.77 -6.32 -3.15
C GLY A 31 11.40 -6.92 -2.84
N ILE A 32 10.36 -6.10 -2.77
CA ILE A 32 9.00 -6.49 -2.40
C ILE A 32 8.10 -6.49 -3.64
N PHE A 33 7.29 -7.53 -3.76
CA PHE A 33 6.25 -7.68 -4.77
C PHE A 33 4.88 -7.68 -4.11
N CYS A 34 3.85 -7.34 -4.85
CA CYS A 34 2.46 -7.55 -4.44
C CYS A 34 1.70 -8.40 -5.47
N LYS A 35 0.61 -9.03 -5.07
CA LYS A 35 -0.29 -9.71 -6.02
C LYS A 35 -1.25 -8.74 -6.65
N SER A 36 -1.95 -7.97 -5.83
CA SER A 36 -2.83 -6.90 -6.27
C SER A 36 -2.98 -5.89 -5.16
N ILE A 37 -3.25 -4.66 -5.53
CA ILE A 37 -3.60 -3.60 -4.58
C ILE A 37 -5.08 -3.30 -4.82
N PRO A 38 -5.99 -3.72 -3.91
CA PRO A 38 -7.42 -3.66 -4.14
C PRO A 38 -7.99 -2.26 -3.84
N PHE A 39 -7.52 -1.24 -4.53
CA PHE A 39 -8.11 0.09 -4.45
C PHE A 39 -9.56 0.06 -4.88
N LYS A 40 -10.41 0.75 -4.13
CA LYS A 40 -11.81 0.91 -4.46
C LYS A 40 -12.00 2.08 -5.44
N ILE A 41 -12.77 1.83 -6.49
CA ILE A 41 -13.22 2.86 -7.43
C ILE A 41 -14.54 3.48 -6.93
N PHE A 42 -15.37 2.65 -6.28
CA PHE A 42 -16.64 3.07 -5.70
C PHE A 42 -16.54 2.98 -4.18
N GLU A 43 -16.54 4.12 -3.52
CA GLU A 43 -16.45 4.20 -2.07
C GLU A 43 -17.82 4.45 -1.44
N LYS A 44 -17.90 4.09 -0.17
CA LYS A 44 -19.07 4.40 0.63
C LYS A 44 -19.14 5.92 0.87
N VAL A 45 -20.32 6.47 0.65
CA VAL A 45 -20.61 7.87 0.93
C VAL A 45 -20.77 8.08 2.44
N LYS A 46 -20.22 9.17 2.95
CA LYS A 46 -20.46 9.57 4.34
C LYS A 46 -21.93 9.91 4.54
N ASP A 47 -22.45 9.47 5.66
CA ASP A 47 -23.80 9.88 6.08
C ASP A 47 -23.81 11.39 6.35
N PRO A 48 -24.71 12.15 5.73
CA PRO A 48 -24.82 13.58 6.00
C PRO A 48 -25.31 13.85 7.41
N ALA A 49 -25.02 15.04 7.93
CA ALA A 49 -25.59 15.50 9.17
C ALA A 49 -27.12 15.60 9.01
N LYS A 50 -27.85 15.06 9.97
CA LYS A 50 -29.31 14.99 9.93
C LYS A 50 -29.97 15.35 11.25
N ARG A 51 -31.20 15.84 11.16
CA ARG A 51 -32.13 15.97 12.27
C ARG A 51 -33.34 15.09 12.02
N SER A 52 -33.78 14.45 13.07
CA SER A 52 -35.02 13.68 13.10
C SER A 52 -35.93 14.28 14.15
N TRP A 53 -37.09 14.73 13.77
CA TRP A 53 -38.12 15.28 14.64
C TRP A 53 -39.21 14.24 14.86
N TYR A 54 -39.65 14.06 16.10
CA TYR A 54 -40.62 13.02 16.42
C TYR A 54 -42.05 13.31 15.89
N ASP A 55 -42.34 14.54 15.54
CA ASP A 55 -43.60 15.04 15.01
C ASP A 55 -43.64 15.28 13.51
N GLU A 56 -42.53 14.93 12.82
CA GLU A 56 -42.42 15.04 11.37
C GLU A 56 -42.06 13.70 10.76
N ASP A 57 -42.49 13.48 9.52
CA ASP A 57 -42.12 12.31 8.75
C ASP A 57 -40.73 12.51 8.09
N GLY A 58 -39.87 11.51 8.25
CA GLY A 58 -38.55 11.50 7.65
C GLY A 58 -37.48 12.23 8.46
N ASP A 59 -36.41 12.57 7.79
CA ASP A 59 -35.24 13.24 8.35
C ASP A 59 -34.90 14.50 7.53
N ASP A 60 -34.47 15.55 8.21
CA ASP A 60 -33.85 16.71 7.56
C ASP A 60 -32.34 16.45 7.43
N GLU A 61 -31.87 16.35 6.20
CA GLU A 61 -30.44 16.09 5.91
C GLU A 61 -29.75 17.33 5.35
N TYR A 62 -28.55 17.59 5.83
CA TYR A 62 -27.68 18.63 5.30
C TYR A 62 -26.76 18.04 4.21
N LEU A 63 -26.97 18.46 2.97
CA LEU A 63 -26.10 18.12 1.85
C LEU A 63 -25.11 19.25 1.55
N PRO A 64 -23.79 18.96 1.53
CA PRO A 64 -22.79 19.97 1.15
C PRO A 64 -23.01 20.47 -0.29
N LYS A 65 -22.70 21.74 -0.53
CA LYS A 65 -22.82 22.35 -1.87
C LYS A 65 -22.01 21.63 -2.95
N ASP A 66 -20.88 21.06 -2.56
CA ASP A 66 -19.97 20.32 -3.44
C ASP A 66 -20.36 18.84 -3.60
N GLY A 67 -21.53 18.45 -3.12
CA GLY A 67 -22.01 17.08 -3.15
C GLY A 67 -21.58 16.25 -1.93
N LEU A 68 -22.01 15.02 -1.92
CA LEU A 68 -21.70 14.07 -0.86
C LEU A 68 -20.20 13.72 -0.85
N LYS A 69 -19.64 13.50 0.34
CA LYS A 69 -18.25 13.11 0.54
C LYS A 69 -18.14 11.61 0.75
N THR A 70 -17.02 11.03 0.39
CA THR A 70 -16.73 9.61 0.54
C THR A 70 -15.95 9.30 1.81
N GLU A 71 -16.11 8.09 2.30
CA GLU A 71 -15.43 7.62 3.50
C GLU A 71 -14.01 7.14 3.19
N ALA A 72 -13.12 7.27 4.16
CA ALA A 72 -11.87 6.52 4.16
C ALA A 72 -12.15 5.01 4.25
N TYR A 73 -11.27 4.20 3.70
CA TYR A 73 -11.41 2.75 3.74
C TYR A 73 -10.08 2.06 4.00
N SER A 74 -10.15 0.81 4.42
CA SER A 74 -8.97 -0.03 4.62
C SER A 74 -8.90 -1.11 3.54
N ILE A 75 -7.69 -1.43 3.12
CA ILE A 75 -7.41 -2.50 2.17
C ILE A 75 -6.40 -3.48 2.76
N LYS A 76 -6.54 -4.73 2.40
CA LYS A 76 -5.56 -5.78 2.71
C LYS A 76 -4.75 -6.09 1.47
N VAL A 77 -3.44 -5.99 1.60
CA VAL A 77 -2.51 -6.24 0.50
C VAL A 77 -1.58 -7.37 0.88
N GLU A 78 -1.50 -8.38 0.03
CA GLU A 78 -0.56 -9.48 0.17
C GLU A 78 0.75 -9.11 -0.52
N PHE A 79 1.80 -8.99 0.28
CA PHE A 79 3.14 -8.72 -0.19
C PHE A 79 4.01 -9.98 -0.14
N GLY A 80 4.98 -10.04 -1.00
CA GLY A 80 5.94 -11.14 -1.04
C GLY A 80 7.36 -10.64 -1.28
N CYS A 81 8.30 -11.25 -0.59
CA CYS A 81 9.72 -11.05 -0.81
C CYS A 81 10.33 -12.34 -1.37
N LYS A 82 10.94 -12.24 -2.53
CA LYS A 82 11.55 -13.37 -3.23
C LYS A 82 12.84 -13.80 -2.55
N LYS A 83 13.00 -15.10 -2.30
CA LYS A 83 14.26 -15.70 -1.92
C LYS A 83 15.10 -15.99 -3.17
N ILE A 84 16.29 -15.43 -3.24
CA ILE A 84 17.08 -15.37 -4.49
C ILE A 84 17.80 -16.67 -4.83
N GLU A 85 17.92 -17.63 -3.93
CA GLU A 85 18.60 -18.89 -4.25
C GLU A 85 17.87 -20.14 -3.75
N SER A 86 17.79 -21.15 -4.62
CA SER A 86 17.49 -22.51 -4.21
C SER A 86 18.78 -23.20 -3.78
N VAL A 87 18.79 -23.90 -2.64
CA VAL A 87 20.03 -24.17 -1.99
C VAL A 87 20.25 -25.61 -1.63
N HIS A 88 21.39 -26.10 -2.06
CA HIS A 88 22.02 -27.29 -1.53
C HIS A 88 23.08 -27.00 -0.44
N ASP A 89 23.32 -25.70 -0.14
CA ASP A 89 24.31 -25.25 0.84
C ASP A 89 23.62 -24.51 1.99
N ILE A 90 23.74 -25.01 3.21
CA ILE A 90 23.08 -24.46 4.40
C ILE A 90 23.52 -23.02 4.69
N ALA A 91 24.78 -22.68 4.49
CA ALA A 91 25.29 -21.33 4.74
C ALA A 91 24.66 -20.31 3.77
N LYS A 92 24.55 -20.65 2.49
CA LYS A 92 23.87 -19.82 1.49
C LYS A 92 22.37 -19.72 1.74
N TYR A 93 21.75 -20.81 2.20
CA TYR A 93 20.36 -20.81 2.59
C TYR A 93 20.09 -19.83 3.72
N ASN A 94 20.88 -19.88 4.78
CA ASN A 94 20.74 -18.98 5.93
C ASN A 94 20.97 -17.53 5.52
N ALA A 95 21.96 -17.24 4.68
CA ALA A 95 22.20 -15.90 4.14
C ALA A 95 21.02 -15.38 3.30
N ALA A 96 20.39 -16.24 2.50
CA ALA A 96 19.21 -15.88 1.71
C ALA A 96 17.99 -15.59 2.59
N VAL A 97 17.78 -16.33 3.66
CA VAL A 97 16.70 -16.08 4.64
C VAL A 97 16.94 -14.78 5.38
N ASP A 98 18.16 -14.49 5.78
CA ASP A 98 18.51 -13.26 6.48
C ASP A 98 18.33 -12.03 5.56
N ASP A 99 18.70 -12.15 4.28
CA ASP A 99 18.46 -11.12 3.26
C ASP A 99 16.96 -10.81 3.10
N VAL A 100 16.11 -11.82 3.05
CA VAL A 100 14.65 -11.65 2.99
C VAL A 100 14.12 -10.94 4.24
N ARG A 101 14.58 -11.31 5.41
CA ARG A 101 14.19 -10.64 6.67
C ARG A 101 14.59 -9.18 6.69
N GLU A 102 15.79 -8.87 6.23
CA GLU A 102 16.28 -7.49 6.15
C GLU A 102 15.44 -6.65 5.18
N LYS A 103 15.15 -7.17 4.00
CA LYS A 103 14.30 -6.50 3.01
C LYS A 103 12.89 -6.23 3.51
N VAL A 104 12.26 -7.22 4.13
CA VAL A 104 10.92 -7.08 4.71
C VAL A 104 10.95 -6.08 5.87
N GLY A 105 11.95 -6.14 6.72
CA GLY A 105 12.14 -5.19 7.83
C GLY A 105 12.27 -3.75 7.33
N SER A 106 13.11 -3.50 6.33
CA SER A 106 13.30 -2.18 5.74
C SER A 106 12.01 -1.65 5.10
N PHE A 107 11.26 -2.50 4.42
CA PHE A 107 9.98 -2.13 3.82
C PHE A 107 8.93 -1.75 4.89
N LEU A 108 8.79 -2.55 5.93
CA LEU A 108 7.87 -2.26 7.02
C LEU A 108 8.26 -1.00 7.81
N ASP A 109 9.56 -0.77 7.99
CA ASP A 109 10.05 0.47 8.61
C ASP A 109 9.70 1.70 7.76
N PHE A 110 9.81 1.60 6.45
CA PHE A 110 9.36 2.65 5.54
C PHE A 110 7.86 2.93 5.69
N LEU A 111 7.03 1.90 5.74
CA LEU A 111 5.58 2.06 5.92
C LEU A 111 5.20 2.72 7.26
N LYS A 112 6.02 2.56 8.29
CA LYS A 112 5.82 3.16 9.62
C LYS A 112 6.17 4.64 9.69
N LEU A 113 6.86 5.19 8.71
CA LEU A 113 7.32 6.59 8.73
C LEU A 113 6.18 7.62 8.68
N GLY A 114 5.00 7.23 8.28
CA GLY A 114 3.83 8.10 8.21
C GLY A 114 3.01 7.87 6.95
N PHE A 115 2.39 8.94 6.46
CA PHE A 115 1.60 8.88 5.23
C PHE A 115 2.48 8.76 3.99
N PHE A 116 2.01 8.00 3.04
CA PHE A 116 2.66 7.81 1.75
C PHE A 116 1.67 7.77 0.60
N LYS A 117 2.17 7.96 -0.61
CA LYS A 117 1.44 7.72 -1.85
C LYS A 117 1.75 6.30 -2.31
N LEU A 118 0.73 5.59 -2.75
CA LEU A 118 0.86 4.22 -3.25
C LEU A 118 0.24 4.15 -4.65
N TYR A 119 0.98 3.61 -5.59
CA TYR A 119 0.57 3.49 -6.99
C TYR A 119 0.81 2.08 -7.52
N SER A 120 -0.23 1.50 -8.10
CA SER A 120 -0.15 0.23 -8.81
C SER A 120 0.03 0.46 -10.30
N SER A 121 1.17 0.06 -10.85
CA SER A 121 1.44 0.21 -12.27
C SER A 121 0.56 -0.69 -13.16
N TYR A 122 0.09 -1.79 -12.62
CA TYR A 122 -0.77 -2.73 -13.33
C TYR A 122 -2.20 -2.20 -13.52
N THR A 123 -2.82 -1.72 -12.46
CA THR A 123 -4.17 -1.15 -12.52
C THR A 123 -4.16 0.33 -12.90
N ARG A 124 -3.00 0.98 -12.82
CA ARG A 124 -2.79 2.42 -13.03
C ARG A 124 -3.63 3.28 -12.07
N ILE A 125 -3.88 2.75 -10.89
CA ILE A 125 -4.59 3.45 -9.82
C ILE A 125 -3.59 3.75 -8.70
N GLY A 126 -3.59 5.00 -8.25
CA GLY A 126 -2.81 5.45 -7.11
C GLY A 126 -3.65 6.28 -6.15
N ARG A 127 -3.29 6.25 -4.89
CA ARG A 127 -3.94 7.02 -3.82
C ARG A 127 -2.89 7.67 -2.93
N GLN A 128 -3.23 8.80 -2.37
CA GLN A 128 -2.42 9.52 -1.38
C GLN A 128 -3.02 9.39 0.03
N ASN A 129 -2.30 9.89 1.02
CA ASN A 129 -2.69 9.78 2.43
C ASN A 129 -2.98 8.34 2.86
N VAL A 130 -2.18 7.42 2.37
CA VAL A 130 -2.20 6.01 2.76
C VAL A 130 -1.26 5.82 3.95
N ARG A 131 -1.69 5.06 4.94
CA ARG A 131 -0.86 4.71 6.09
C ARG A 131 -0.95 3.24 6.43
N LEU A 132 0.07 2.75 7.11
CA LEU A 132 0.05 1.43 7.71
C LEU A 132 -1.00 1.39 8.84
N GLU A 133 -1.89 0.42 8.82
CA GLU A 133 -2.86 0.18 9.88
C GLU A 133 -2.44 -1.00 10.74
N SER A 134 -2.14 -2.13 10.13
CA SER A 134 -1.65 -3.32 10.82
C SER A 134 -0.87 -4.25 9.90
N VAL A 135 -0.07 -5.12 10.50
CA VAL A 135 0.64 -6.21 9.82
C VAL A 135 0.10 -7.52 10.36
N SER A 136 -0.19 -8.46 9.48
CA SER A 136 -0.60 -9.81 9.88
C SER A 136 0.52 -10.50 10.66
N GLU A 137 0.19 -11.15 11.76
CA GLU A 137 1.13 -11.92 12.56
C GLU A 137 1.67 -13.16 11.84
N SER A 138 0.96 -13.65 10.84
CA SER A 138 1.36 -14.84 10.10
C SER A 138 2.08 -14.51 8.80
N SER A 139 3.38 -14.71 8.78
CA SER A 139 4.14 -14.80 7.54
C SER A 139 4.24 -16.27 7.11
N LYS A 140 4.15 -16.52 5.83
CA LYS A 140 4.21 -17.88 5.26
C LYS A 140 5.18 -17.91 4.09
N TRP A 141 5.91 -19.02 3.99
CA TRP A 141 6.67 -19.31 2.79
C TRP A 141 5.74 -19.96 1.76
N LYS A 142 5.70 -19.39 0.57
CA LYS A 142 4.97 -19.95 -0.58
C LYS A 142 5.92 -20.18 -1.74
N SER A 143 5.74 -21.30 -2.42
CA SER A 143 6.46 -21.60 -3.67
C SER A 143 5.56 -21.29 -4.86
N ASP A 144 6.10 -20.56 -5.82
CA ASP A 144 5.44 -20.24 -7.08
C ASP A 144 6.46 -20.37 -8.21
N GLU A 145 6.17 -21.24 -9.20
CA GLU A 145 7.06 -21.51 -10.33
C GLU A 145 8.52 -21.82 -9.93
N ASN A 146 8.73 -22.64 -8.92
CA ASN A 146 10.04 -23.01 -8.36
C ASN A 146 10.79 -21.87 -7.63
N VAL A 147 10.12 -20.80 -7.32
CA VAL A 147 10.64 -19.71 -6.52
C VAL A 147 9.90 -19.63 -5.20
N GLU A 148 10.65 -19.49 -4.11
CA GLU A 148 10.09 -19.31 -2.78
C GLU A 148 9.95 -17.82 -2.45
N TYR A 149 8.78 -17.46 -1.94
CA TYR A 149 8.47 -16.12 -1.45
C TYR A 149 8.10 -16.17 0.03
N LEU A 150 8.62 -15.24 0.81
CA LEU A 150 8.05 -14.94 2.12
C LEU A 150 6.84 -14.02 1.90
N VAL A 151 5.67 -14.53 2.21
CA VAL A 151 4.40 -13.84 1.98
C VAL A 151 3.84 -13.34 3.30
N PHE A 152 3.44 -12.08 3.34
CA PHE A 152 2.81 -11.45 4.49
C PHE A 152 1.68 -10.50 4.03
N GLU A 153 0.71 -10.32 4.89
CA GLU A 153 -0.44 -9.45 4.63
C GLU A 153 -0.34 -8.18 5.46
N VAL A 154 -0.60 -7.06 4.85
CA VAL A 154 -0.61 -5.75 5.48
C VAL A 154 -1.96 -5.09 5.25
N THR A 155 -2.51 -4.50 6.30
CA THR A 155 -3.71 -3.66 6.20
C THR A 155 -3.27 -2.20 6.11
N LEU A 156 -3.69 -1.54 5.05
CA LEU A 156 -3.43 -0.13 4.79
C LEU A 156 -4.73 0.66 4.86
N LYS A 157 -4.69 1.83 5.47
CA LYS A 157 -5.82 2.76 5.48
C LYS A 157 -5.63 3.83 4.42
N VAL A 158 -6.59 3.94 3.51
CA VAL A 158 -6.65 4.97 2.47
C VAL A 158 -7.54 6.10 2.97
N ASN A 159 -6.92 7.22 3.36
CA ASN A 159 -7.65 8.36 3.92
C ASN A 159 -8.16 9.33 2.85
N ASP A 160 -7.51 9.36 1.68
CA ASP A 160 -7.98 10.13 0.53
C ASP A 160 -8.49 9.16 -0.55
N PRO A 161 -9.81 8.92 -0.62
CA PRO A 161 -10.35 7.90 -1.49
C PRO A 161 -10.54 8.33 -2.95
N THR A 162 -10.41 9.61 -3.26
CA THR A 162 -10.84 10.17 -4.55
C THR A 162 -9.73 10.75 -5.41
N THR A 163 -8.65 11.23 -4.81
CA THR A 163 -7.55 11.84 -5.56
C THR A 163 -6.68 10.79 -6.22
N ASP A 164 -6.60 10.84 -7.55
CA ASP A 164 -5.72 9.98 -8.31
C ASP A 164 -4.27 10.47 -8.24
N VAL A 165 -3.36 9.55 -8.05
CA VAL A 165 -1.93 9.79 -8.00
C VAL A 165 -1.25 8.86 -8.99
N GLU A 166 -0.35 9.41 -9.79
CA GLU A 166 0.53 8.64 -10.65
C GLU A 166 1.99 8.85 -10.20
N LEU A 167 2.68 7.75 -9.93
CA LEU A 167 4.08 7.78 -9.54
C LEU A 167 4.92 7.13 -10.63
N THR A 168 5.96 7.84 -11.04
CA THR A 168 6.99 7.32 -11.94
C THR A 168 8.35 7.52 -11.29
N LYS A 169 9.24 6.56 -11.45
CA LYS A 169 10.62 6.75 -11.04
C LYS A 169 11.26 7.75 -12.01
N ASN A 170 11.42 8.98 -11.58
CA ASN A 170 12.18 9.95 -12.34
C ASN A 170 13.61 9.44 -12.46
N ASN A 171 13.99 9.06 -13.65
CA ASN A 171 15.41 8.99 -13.99
C ASN A 171 15.94 10.42 -13.88
N THR A 172 16.43 10.78 -12.71
CA THR A 172 17.27 11.95 -12.56
C THR A 172 18.57 11.60 -13.29
N GLN A 173 18.59 11.82 -14.58
CA GLN A 173 19.84 11.96 -15.28
C GLN A 173 20.47 13.23 -14.70
N SER A 174 21.38 13.00 -13.83
CA SER A 174 22.36 14.03 -13.43
C SER A 174 23.18 14.48 -14.63
#